data_6e4dbfa140bb3e5c7e2859b8e84a8ed3
#
_entry.id   6e4dbfa140bb3e5c7e2859b8e84a8ed3
#
_cell.length_a   1.000
_cell.length_b   1.000
_cell.length_c   1.000
_cell.angle_alpha   90.00
_cell.angle_beta   90.00
_cell.angle_gamma   90.00
#
_symmetry.space_group_name_H-M   'P 1'
#
loop_
_entity.id
_entity.type
_entity.pdbx_description
1 polymer ?
#
loop_
_entity_poly.entity_id
_entity_poly.type
_entity_poly.pdbx_seq_one_letter_code
_entity_poly.pdbx_strand_id
1 'polypeptide(L)'
;MKSTKEKVSYCIGLETGKNLKQQFADIDMGLLNQGFQDGLNNSSPKLSQDEIRSILVALRGQIETQQREYVAQVADHNKKEGESFLAKNKGQEGVVTLSTGLQYKVLKAGDGAKPSLFDTVSIHYKGHFIDGRVFDSSYERGQPQVFPVNRVIPGWSEALQIMKTGDKWQLFIPHYLAYGEHGFGSEIAPNTTLIFEVELLSINPS
;
A
#
# COMPACT_ATOMS: atom_id res chain seq x y z
N MET A 1 -21.00 16.16 -28.50
CA MET A 1 -19.54 16.40 -28.55
C MET A 1 -18.99 15.71 -29.79
N LYS A 2 -18.51 16.49 -30.76
CA LYS A 2 -18.09 15.98 -32.10
C LYS A 2 -16.56 15.87 -32.23
N SER A 3 -15.80 16.69 -31.52
CA SER A 3 -14.32 16.69 -31.58
C SER A 3 -13.67 16.08 -30.33
N THR A 4 -12.44 15.59 -30.49
CA THR A 4 -11.61 15.10 -29.38
C THR A 4 -11.39 16.19 -28.34
N LYS A 5 -11.19 17.44 -28.75
CA LYS A 5 -11.03 18.60 -27.86
C LYS A 5 -12.25 18.79 -26.94
N GLU A 6 -13.47 18.72 -27.51
CA GLU A 6 -14.70 18.85 -26.72
C GLU A 6 -14.84 17.73 -25.68
N LYS A 7 -14.53 16.49 -26.09
CA LYS A 7 -14.58 15.33 -25.19
C LYS A 7 -13.58 15.45 -24.05
N VAL A 8 -12.33 15.83 -24.34
CA VAL A 8 -11.27 16.04 -23.34
C VAL A 8 -11.66 17.14 -22.37
N SER A 9 -12.14 18.29 -22.87
CA SER A 9 -12.56 19.40 -22.01
C SER A 9 -13.68 18.99 -21.07
N TYR A 10 -14.68 18.25 -21.57
CA TYR A 10 -15.76 17.72 -20.74
C TYR A 10 -15.28 16.73 -19.68
N CYS A 11 -14.37 15.80 -20.05
CA CYS A 11 -13.82 14.82 -19.12
C CYS A 11 -13.03 15.49 -17.98
N ILE A 12 -12.22 16.51 -18.30
CA ILE A 12 -11.51 17.30 -17.27
C ILE A 12 -12.49 17.95 -16.32
N GLY A 13 -13.52 18.63 -16.84
CA GLY A 13 -14.53 19.27 -16.01
C GLY A 13 -15.31 18.28 -15.14
N LEU A 14 -15.70 17.13 -15.69
CA LEU A 14 -16.42 16.09 -14.97
C LEU A 14 -15.58 15.51 -13.81
N GLU A 15 -14.32 15.20 -14.07
CA GLU A 15 -13.42 14.64 -13.05
C GLU A 15 -13.10 15.67 -11.96
N THR A 16 -12.83 16.92 -12.35
CA THR A 16 -12.64 18.02 -11.39
C THR A 16 -13.86 18.20 -10.50
N GLY A 17 -15.06 18.20 -11.11
CA GLY A 17 -16.32 18.36 -10.35
C GLY A 17 -16.58 17.22 -9.37
N LYS A 18 -16.28 15.95 -9.74
CA LYS A 18 -16.38 14.82 -8.84
C LYS A 18 -15.44 14.96 -7.64
N ASN A 19 -14.18 15.31 -7.90
CA ASN A 19 -13.17 15.47 -6.87
C ASN A 19 -13.52 16.60 -5.90
N LEU A 20 -13.97 17.74 -6.42
CA LEU A 20 -14.42 18.86 -5.59
C LEU A 20 -15.62 18.50 -4.71
N LYS A 21 -16.60 17.77 -5.24
CA LYS A 21 -17.76 17.32 -4.47
C LYS A 21 -17.38 16.35 -3.34
N GLN A 22 -16.37 15.51 -3.55
CA GLN A 22 -15.86 14.61 -2.51
C GLN A 22 -15.10 15.34 -1.41
N GLN A 23 -14.31 16.36 -1.79
CA GLN A 23 -13.48 17.11 -0.84
C GLN A 23 -14.26 18.18 -0.07
N PHE A 24 -15.30 18.76 -0.68
CA PHE A 24 -16.04 19.91 -0.15
C PHE A 24 -17.54 19.65 -0.23
N ALA A 25 -18.12 19.22 0.88
CA ALA A 25 -19.56 18.90 0.93
C ALA A 25 -20.46 20.14 0.78
N ASP A 26 -19.97 21.33 1.19
CA ASP A 26 -20.72 22.59 1.20
C ASP A 26 -19.95 23.68 0.44
N ILE A 27 -19.97 23.58 -0.90
CA ILE A 27 -19.34 24.56 -1.78
C ILE A 27 -20.39 25.30 -2.62
N ASP A 28 -20.30 26.63 -2.66
CA ASP A 28 -21.11 27.46 -3.56
C ASP A 28 -20.62 27.29 -5.02
N MET A 29 -21.39 26.52 -5.80
CA MET A 29 -21.07 26.24 -7.20
C MET A 29 -21.10 27.48 -8.08
N GLY A 30 -21.88 28.51 -7.72
CA GLY A 30 -21.95 29.78 -8.46
C GLY A 30 -20.66 30.57 -8.30
N LEU A 31 -20.19 30.73 -7.06
CA LEU A 31 -18.95 31.44 -6.75
C LEU A 31 -17.72 30.62 -7.22
N LEU A 32 -17.77 29.30 -7.12
CA LEU A 32 -16.71 28.42 -7.66
C LEU A 32 -16.54 28.62 -9.17
N ASN A 33 -17.66 28.55 -9.94
CA ASN A 33 -17.62 28.75 -11.38
C ASN A 33 -17.12 30.16 -11.75
N GLN A 34 -17.52 31.17 -10.98
CA GLN A 34 -17.03 32.53 -11.19
C GLN A 34 -15.53 32.64 -10.95
N GLY A 35 -15.03 32.12 -9.81
CA GLY A 35 -13.58 32.12 -9.53
C GLY A 35 -12.78 31.34 -10.60
N PHE A 36 -13.34 30.25 -11.11
CA PHE A 36 -12.74 29.49 -12.21
C PHE A 36 -12.65 30.33 -13.49
N GLN A 37 -13.71 31.04 -13.87
CA GLN A 37 -13.72 31.95 -15.02
C GLN A 37 -12.73 33.09 -14.84
N ASP A 38 -12.71 33.73 -13.66
CA ASP A 38 -11.79 34.83 -13.36
C ASP A 38 -10.34 34.36 -13.50
N GLY A 39 -10.03 33.16 -13.00
CA GLY A 39 -8.68 32.55 -13.11
C GLY A 39 -8.29 32.25 -14.56
N LEU A 40 -9.18 31.68 -15.38
CA LEU A 40 -8.92 31.38 -16.79
C LEU A 40 -8.72 32.63 -17.65
N ASN A 41 -9.45 33.71 -17.33
CA ASN A 41 -9.41 34.95 -18.09
C ASN A 41 -8.40 35.98 -17.57
N ASN A 42 -7.65 35.65 -16.52
CA ASN A 42 -6.76 36.58 -15.80
C ASN A 42 -7.50 37.87 -15.37
N SER A 43 -8.76 37.74 -14.97
CA SER A 43 -9.56 38.85 -14.45
C SER A 43 -9.09 39.26 -13.05
N SER A 44 -9.36 40.50 -12.66
CA SER A 44 -9.06 40.96 -11.30
C SER A 44 -9.87 40.17 -10.28
N PRO A 45 -9.23 39.55 -9.27
CA PRO A 45 -9.96 38.83 -8.23
C PRO A 45 -10.93 39.73 -7.46
N LYS A 46 -12.04 39.17 -6.97
CA LYS A 46 -12.99 39.85 -6.11
C LYS A 46 -12.56 39.99 -4.66
N LEU A 47 -11.53 39.24 -4.27
CA LEU A 47 -10.90 39.28 -2.96
C LEU A 47 -9.51 39.85 -3.07
N SER A 48 -9.03 40.47 -2.01
CA SER A 48 -7.62 40.92 -1.93
C SER A 48 -6.66 39.73 -1.93
N GLN A 49 -5.41 39.94 -2.33
CA GLN A 49 -4.38 38.91 -2.32
C GLN A 49 -4.14 38.32 -0.92
N ASP A 50 -4.25 39.16 0.12
CA ASP A 50 -4.08 38.71 1.51
C ASP A 50 -5.24 37.84 2.00
N GLU A 51 -6.49 38.21 1.63
CA GLU A 51 -7.66 37.37 1.91
C GLU A 51 -7.56 36.01 1.20
N ILE A 52 -7.22 36.00 -0.09
CA ILE A 52 -7.01 34.75 -0.86
C ILE A 52 -5.96 33.88 -0.19
N ARG A 53 -4.81 34.48 0.15
CA ARG A 53 -3.72 33.74 0.81
C ARG A 53 -4.15 33.15 2.15
N SER A 54 -4.80 33.97 2.99
CA SER A 54 -5.26 33.54 4.31
C SER A 54 -6.25 32.39 4.22
N ILE A 55 -7.24 32.48 3.34
CA ILE A 55 -8.27 31.46 3.12
C ILE A 55 -7.62 30.15 2.61
N LEU A 56 -6.72 30.24 1.62
CA LEU A 56 -6.07 29.05 1.06
C LEU A 56 -5.13 28.36 2.06
N VAL A 57 -4.43 29.14 2.92
CA VAL A 57 -3.60 28.57 3.99
C VAL A 57 -4.47 27.84 5.01
N ALA A 58 -5.57 28.44 5.46
CA ALA A 58 -6.50 27.82 6.39
C ALA A 58 -7.10 26.54 5.81
N LEU A 59 -7.55 26.58 4.55
CA LEU A 59 -8.10 25.44 3.84
C LEU A 59 -7.12 24.28 3.72
N ARG A 60 -5.86 24.56 3.34
CA ARG A 60 -4.79 23.54 3.30
C ARG A 60 -4.58 22.90 4.66
N GLY A 61 -4.51 23.70 5.71
CA GLY A 61 -4.35 23.20 7.08
C GLY A 61 -5.50 22.28 7.51
N GLN A 62 -6.73 22.59 7.13
CA GLN A 62 -7.90 21.74 7.40
C GLN A 62 -7.80 20.41 6.63
N ILE A 63 -7.49 20.45 5.32
CA ILE A 63 -7.32 19.24 4.50
C ILE A 63 -6.22 18.35 5.05
N GLU A 64 -5.06 18.92 5.37
CA GLU A 64 -3.92 18.17 5.93
C GLU A 64 -4.27 17.54 7.29
N THR A 65 -5.05 18.23 8.12
CA THR A 65 -5.50 17.71 9.41
C THR A 65 -6.46 16.54 9.20
N GLN A 66 -7.48 16.69 8.37
CA GLN A 66 -8.42 15.61 8.03
C GLN A 66 -7.71 14.40 7.44
N GLN A 67 -6.74 14.62 6.54
CA GLN A 67 -5.97 13.54 5.95
C GLN A 67 -5.14 12.80 7.00
N ARG A 68 -4.49 13.52 7.91
CA ARG A 68 -3.73 12.90 9.01
C ARG A 68 -4.62 12.09 9.95
N GLU A 69 -5.79 12.63 10.31
CA GLU A 69 -6.76 11.92 11.16
C GLU A 69 -7.27 10.64 10.47
N TYR A 70 -7.59 10.71 9.19
CA TYR A 70 -8.00 9.56 8.40
C TYR A 70 -6.91 8.48 8.36
N VAL A 71 -5.66 8.87 8.03
CA VAL A 71 -4.52 7.95 8.00
C VAL A 71 -4.28 7.32 9.36
N ALA A 72 -4.38 8.09 10.45
CA ALA A 72 -4.23 7.58 11.81
C ALA A 72 -5.33 6.56 12.19
N GLN A 73 -6.58 6.82 11.79
CA GLN A 73 -7.69 5.88 12.01
C GLN A 73 -7.49 4.57 11.23
N VAL A 74 -7.06 4.66 9.97
CA VAL A 74 -6.73 3.49 9.14
C VAL A 74 -5.58 2.70 9.76
N ALA A 75 -4.53 3.39 10.21
CA ALA A 75 -3.37 2.77 10.86
C ALA A 75 -3.74 2.01 12.15
N ASP A 76 -4.58 2.61 12.99
CA ASP A 76 -5.07 1.99 14.23
C ASP A 76 -5.96 0.78 13.94
N HIS A 77 -6.86 0.91 12.98
CA HIS A 77 -7.72 -0.19 12.53
C HIS A 77 -6.89 -1.38 12.03
N ASN A 78 -5.96 -1.14 11.10
CA ASN A 78 -5.12 -2.19 10.53
C ASN A 78 -4.24 -2.88 11.58
N LYS A 79 -3.72 -2.11 12.54
CA LYS A 79 -2.94 -2.66 13.65
C LYS A 79 -3.77 -3.63 14.48
N LYS A 80 -4.96 -3.21 14.93
CA LYS A 80 -5.87 -4.04 15.74
C LYS A 80 -6.34 -5.28 14.99
N GLU A 81 -6.69 -5.12 13.73
CA GLU A 81 -7.10 -6.23 12.86
C GLU A 81 -5.96 -7.25 12.68
N GLY A 82 -4.75 -6.76 12.38
CA GLY A 82 -3.56 -7.59 12.22
C GLY A 82 -3.19 -8.35 13.49
N GLU A 83 -3.18 -7.67 14.66
CA GLU A 83 -2.92 -8.29 15.95
C GLU A 83 -3.96 -9.38 16.27
N SER A 84 -5.25 -9.09 16.04
CA SER A 84 -6.34 -10.06 16.24
C SER A 84 -6.20 -11.28 15.31
N PHE A 85 -5.88 -11.04 14.04
CA PHE A 85 -5.63 -12.10 13.06
C PHE A 85 -4.47 -13.00 13.50
N LEU A 86 -3.31 -12.42 13.80
CA LEU A 86 -2.10 -13.17 14.20
C LEU A 86 -2.31 -13.91 15.53
N ALA A 87 -3.05 -13.34 16.47
CA ALA A 87 -3.39 -14.00 17.73
C ALA A 87 -4.25 -15.27 17.52
N LYS A 88 -5.15 -15.26 16.56
CA LYS A 88 -5.93 -16.43 16.17
C LYS A 88 -5.11 -17.43 15.34
N ASN A 89 -4.32 -16.91 14.41
CA ASN A 89 -3.56 -17.71 13.46
C ASN A 89 -2.48 -18.58 14.13
N LYS A 90 -1.83 -18.09 15.20
CA LYS A 90 -0.84 -18.89 15.96
C LYS A 90 -1.38 -20.19 16.53
N GLY A 91 -2.70 -20.33 16.70
CA GLY A 91 -3.35 -21.55 17.16
C GLY A 91 -3.78 -22.51 16.03
N GLN A 92 -3.56 -22.12 14.77
CA GLN A 92 -3.93 -22.96 13.64
C GLN A 92 -2.92 -24.10 13.43
N GLU A 93 -3.41 -25.23 12.96
CA GLU A 93 -2.61 -26.41 12.70
C GLU A 93 -1.48 -26.11 11.68
N GLY A 94 -0.27 -26.48 12.05
CA GLY A 94 0.93 -26.31 11.22
C GLY A 94 1.51 -24.90 11.20
N VAL A 95 0.96 -23.94 11.95
CA VAL A 95 1.50 -22.60 12.10
C VAL A 95 2.56 -22.56 13.20
N VAL A 96 3.75 -22.06 12.84
CA VAL A 96 4.87 -21.81 13.74
C VAL A 96 5.01 -20.32 13.93
N THR A 97 5.23 -19.86 15.18
CA THR A 97 5.48 -18.46 15.52
C THR A 97 6.91 -18.29 16.01
N LEU A 98 7.67 -17.40 15.37
CA LEU A 98 9.03 -17.05 15.78
C LEU A 98 9.02 -15.98 16.90
N SER A 99 10.16 -15.81 17.59
CA SER A 99 10.32 -14.83 18.67
C SER A 99 10.11 -13.38 18.24
N THR A 100 10.31 -13.09 16.95
CA THR A 100 10.07 -11.78 16.31
C THR A 100 8.59 -11.49 16.08
N GLY A 101 7.72 -12.51 16.21
CA GLY A 101 6.30 -12.41 15.88
C GLY A 101 5.96 -12.83 14.43
N LEU A 102 6.98 -13.11 13.60
CA LEU A 102 6.74 -13.73 12.28
C LEU A 102 6.07 -15.09 12.48
N GLN A 103 5.01 -15.34 11.71
CA GLN A 103 4.39 -16.67 11.68
C GLN A 103 4.54 -17.27 10.28
N TYR A 104 4.68 -18.59 10.22
CA TYR A 104 4.75 -19.30 8.96
C TYR A 104 4.07 -20.67 9.03
N LYS A 105 3.66 -21.17 7.88
CA LYS A 105 3.19 -22.53 7.67
C LYS A 105 3.89 -23.12 6.47
N VAL A 106 4.48 -24.33 6.66
CA VAL A 106 5.10 -25.06 5.55
C VAL A 106 4.01 -25.68 4.69
N LEU A 107 3.94 -25.29 3.42
CA LEU A 107 3.01 -25.85 2.43
C LEU A 107 3.64 -27.01 1.67
N LYS A 108 4.95 -26.89 1.38
CA LYS A 108 5.76 -27.93 0.76
C LYS A 108 7.17 -27.84 1.35
N ALA A 109 7.70 -28.97 1.79
CA ALA A 109 9.06 -29.05 2.30
C ALA A 109 10.07 -29.31 1.17
N GLY A 110 11.12 -28.49 1.12
CA GLY A 110 12.28 -28.69 0.27
C GLY A 110 13.41 -29.40 1.03
N ASP A 111 14.39 -29.86 0.29
CA ASP A 111 15.56 -30.58 0.82
C ASP A 111 16.90 -29.91 0.46
N GLY A 112 16.86 -28.78 -0.26
CA GLY A 112 18.05 -28.08 -0.69
C GLY A 112 18.72 -27.22 0.39
N ALA A 113 19.70 -26.41 -0.02
CA ALA A 113 20.45 -25.52 0.86
C ALA A 113 19.59 -24.38 1.39
N LYS A 114 20.01 -23.76 2.50
CA LYS A 114 19.43 -22.56 3.05
C LYS A 114 20.23 -21.33 2.59
N PRO A 115 19.56 -20.22 2.23
CA PRO A 115 20.25 -18.97 1.93
C PRO A 115 20.89 -18.35 3.16
N SER A 116 22.00 -17.67 2.96
CA SER A 116 22.56 -16.72 3.93
C SER A 116 22.00 -15.31 3.70
N LEU A 117 22.24 -14.41 4.65
CA LEU A 117 21.80 -13.01 4.57
C LEU A 117 22.32 -12.27 3.32
N PHE A 118 23.51 -12.66 2.82
CA PHE A 118 24.17 -11.99 1.70
C PHE A 118 23.94 -12.67 0.35
N ASP A 119 23.20 -13.77 0.34
CA ASP A 119 22.85 -14.46 -0.89
C ASP A 119 21.74 -13.71 -1.66
N THR A 120 21.68 -14.02 -2.94
CA THR A 120 20.58 -13.65 -3.82
C THR A 120 19.72 -14.89 -4.06
N VAL A 121 18.40 -14.74 -4.03
CA VAL A 121 17.47 -15.85 -4.20
C VAL A 121 16.52 -15.60 -5.37
N SER A 122 16.18 -16.67 -6.08
CA SER A 122 15.09 -16.70 -7.04
C SER A 122 13.86 -17.32 -6.39
N ILE A 123 12.74 -16.62 -6.41
CA ILE A 123 11.50 -17.02 -5.76
C ILE A 123 10.28 -16.80 -6.64
N HIS A 124 9.27 -17.64 -6.45
CA HIS A 124 7.90 -17.28 -6.76
C HIS A 124 7.18 -16.84 -5.49
N TYR A 125 6.29 -15.85 -5.62
CA TYR A 125 5.49 -15.40 -4.50
C TYR A 125 4.13 -14.85 -4.92
N LYS A 126 3.20 -14.84 -3.95
CA LYS A 126 1.91 -14.17 -4.04
C LYS A 126 1.62 -13.50 -2.71
N GLY A 127 1.47 -12.18 -2.74
CA GLY A 127 1.12 -11.36 -1.58
C GLY A 127 -0.36 -10.99 -1.58
N HIS A 128 -1.01 -11.16 -0.43
CA HIS A 128 -2.39 -10.76 -0.23
C HIS A 128 -2.61 -10.18 1.17
N PHE A 129 -3.69 -9.43 1.32
CA PHE A 129 -4.16 -8.92 2.60
C PHE A 129 -4.91 -9.98 3.39
N ILE A 130 -5.27 -9.67 4.64
CA ILE A 130 -6.07 -10.56 5.52
C ILE A 130 -7.43 -10.89 4.88
N ASP A 131 -8.02 -9.96 4.13
CA ASP A 131 -9.29 -10.13 3.40
C ASP A 131 -9.17 -11.00 2.14
N GLY A 132 -7.96 -11.46 1.79
CA GLY A 132 -7.67 -12.30 0.63
C GLY A 132 -7.41 -11.53 -0.67
N ARG A 133 -7.55 -10.22 -0.70
CA ARG A 133 -7.26 -9.39 -1.87
C ARG A 133 -5.76 -9.42 -2.18
N VAL A 134 -5.41 -9.83 -3.40
CA VAL A 134 -4.03 -9.91 -3.89
C VAL A 134 -3.54 -8.51 -4.25
N PHE A 135 -2.34 -8.15 -3.81
CA PHE A 135 -1.71 -6.88 -4.17
C PHE A 135 -0.46 -7.08 -5.05
N ASP A 136 0.19 -8.25 -4.98
CA ASP A 136 1.35 -8.55 -5.83
C ASP A 136 1.51 -10.06 -6.04
N SER A 137 1.91 -10.46 -7.26
CA SER A 137 2.11 -11.87 -7.61
C SER A 137 3.11 -12.03 -8.73
N SER A 138 4.19 -12.78 -8.48
CA SER A 138 5.14 -13.17 -9.51
C SER A 138 4.56 -14.22 -10.46
N TYR A 139 3.58 -14.99 -10.01
CA TYR A 139 2.89 -15.97 -10.86
C TYR A 139 2.07 -15.27 -11.95
N GLU A 140 1.41 -14.15 -11.64
CA GLU A 140 0.67 -13.35 -12.62
C GLU A 140 1.59 -12.68 -13.65
N ARG A 141 2.83 -12.39 -13.28
CA ARG A 141 3.88 -11.91 -14.21
C ARG A 141 4.52 -13.03 -15.05
N GLY A 142 4.22 -14.29 -14.75
CA GLY A 142 4.70 -15.46 -15.49
C GLY A 142 6.19 -15.79 -15.29
N GLN A 143 6.89 -15.15 -14.35
CA GLN A 143 8.32 -15.36 -14.12
C GLN A 143 8.70 -15.18 -12.63
N PRO A 144 9.67 -15.94 -12.12
CA PRO A 144 10.19 -15.75 -10.79
C PRO A 144 10.91 -14.40 -10.68
N GLN A 145 11.07 -13.94 -9.45
CA GLN A 145 11.77 -12.70 -9.15
C GLN A 145 13.04 -12.99 -8.37
N VAL A 146 14.06 -12.16 -8.58
CA VAL A 146 15.37 -12.32 -7.96
C VAL A 146 15.61 -11.18 -6.98
N PHE A 147 15.90 -11.54 -5.71
CA PHE A 147 16.13 -10.58 -4.64
C PHE A 147 17.35 -10.92 -3.80
N PRO A 148 18.17 -9.93 -3.41
CA PRO A 148 19.12 -10.09 -2.32
C PRO A 148 18.36 -10.26 -0.99
N VAL A 149 18.72 -11.28 -0.19
CA VAL A 149 18.04 -11.61 1.08
C VAL A 149 18.04 -10.43 2.06
N ASN A 150 19.08 -9.60 2.05
CA ASN A 150 19.21 -8.42 2.90
C ASN A 150 18.52 -7.16 2.38
N ARG A 151 17.80 -7.23 1.25
CA ARG A 151 17.11 -6.07 0.63
C ARG A 151 15.61 -6.25 0.48
N VAL A 152 15.06 -7.25 1.14
CA VAL A 152 13.62 -7.47 1.23
C VAL A 152 13.09 -7.01 2.60
N ILE A 153 11.78 -7.02 2.79
CA ILE A 153 11.18 -6.71 4.11
C ILE A 153 11.70 -7.66 5.19
N PRO A 154 11.84 -7.20 6.45
CA PRO A 154 12.44 -7.99 7.54
C PRO A 154 11.85 -9.39 7.69
N GLY A 155 10.52 -9.54 7.59
CA GLY A 155 9.86 -10.83 7.69
C GLY A 155 10.28 -11.83 6.59
N TRP A 156 10.53 -11.35 5.37
CA TRP A 156 11.07 -12.20 4.30
C TRP A 156 12.54 -12.56 4.55
N SER A 157 13.34 -11.56 4.94
CA SER A 157 14.76 -11.80 5.24
C SER A 157 14.92 -12.85 6.33
N GLU A 158 14.08 -12.83 7.36
CA GLU A 158 14.09 -13.83 8.43
C GLU A 158 13.62 -15.22 7.92
N ALA A 159 12.50 -15.28 7.20
CA ALA A 159 11.94 -16.51 6.68
C ALA A 159 12.91 -17.20 5.69
N LEU A 160 13.47 -16.47 4.72
CA LEU A 160 14.35 -17.00 3.70
C LEU A 160 15.61 -17.67 4.30
N GLN A 161 16.17 -17.14 5.39
CA GLN A 161 17.35 -17.71 6.05
C GLN A 161 17.07 -19.04 6.76
N ILE A 162 15.82 -19.38 7.02
CA ILE A 162 15.43 -20.67 7.61
C ILE A 162 14.77 -21.62 6.61
N MET A 163 14.27 -21.10 5.47
CA MET A 163 13.77 -21.91 4.35
C MET A 163 14.91 -22.66 3.65
N LYS A 164 14.56 -23.78 3.02
CA LYS A 164 15.43 -24.54 2.12
C LYS A 164 15.00 -24.35 0.68
N THR A 165 15.92 -24.45 -0.27
CA THR A 165 15.55 -24.51 -1.68
C THR A 165 14.57 -25.66 -1.92
N GLY A 166 13.49 -25.38 -2.65
CA GLY A 166 12.35 -26.27 -2.86
C GLY A 166 11.21 -26.11 -1.86
N ASP A 167 11.41 -25.35 -0.77
CA ASP A 167 10.33 -25.01 0.16
C ASP A 167 9.29 -24.10 -0.50
N LYS A 168 8.03 -24.33 -0.15
CA LYS A 168 6.95 -23.37 -0.33
C LYS A 168 6.29 -23.12 1.02
N TRP A 169 6.32 -21.88 1.49
CA TRP A 169 5.77 -21.48 2.78
C TRP A 169 4.69 -20.42 2.62
N GLN A 170 3.76 -20.41 3.56
CA GLN A 170 2.88 -19.28 3.79
C GLN A 170 3.41 -18.50 4.98
N LEU A 171 3.70 -17.22 4.77
CA LEU A 171 4.21 -16.29 5.76
C LEU A 171 3.08 -15.34 6.20
N PHE A 172 2.94 -15.13 7.50
CA PHE A 172 2.03 -14.15 8.08
C PHE A 172 2.89 -13.11 8.80
N ILE A 173 3.01 -11.95 8.19
CA ILE A 173 4.03 -10.95 8.55
C ILE A 173 3.36 -9.80 9.27
N PRO A 174 3.62 -9.59 10.57
CA PRO A 174 3.13 -8.43 11.28
C PRO A 174 3.69 -7.15 10.65
N HIS A 175 2.94 -6.07 10.71
CA HIS A 175 3.27 -4.82 10.01
C HIS A 175 4.70 -4.32 10.25
N TYR A 176 5.22 -4.44 11.48
CA TYR A 176 6.58 -3.98 11.84
C TYR A 176 7.72 -4.83 11.24
N LEU A 177 7.41 -6.01 10.69
CA LEU A 177 8.32 -6.83 9.88
C LEU A 177 8.05 -6.69 8.37
N ALA A 178 7.13 -5.80 7.99
CA ALA A 178 6.77 -5.46 6.61
C ALA A 178 7.05 -3.97 6.35
N TYR A 179 6.02 -3.17 6.08
CA TYR A 179 6.18 -1.75 5.72
C TYR A 179 5.85 -0.78 6.86
N GLY A 180 5.54 -1.28 8.05
CA GLY A 180 5.40 -0.50 9.29
C GLY A 180 4.31 0.55 9.26
N GLU A 181 4.58 1.66 9.97
CA GLU A 181 3.65 2.77 10.17
C GLU A 181 3.45 3.65 8.91
N HIS A 182 4.30 3.49 7.91
CA HIS A 182 4.23 4.30 6.69
C HIS A 182 3.46 3.61 5.56
N GLY A 183 3.37 2.27 5.60
CA GLY A 183 2.84 1.50 4.47
C GLY A 183 3.77 1.57 3.25
N PHE A 184 3.24 1.28 2.05
CA PHE A 184 4.01 1.32 0.81
C PHE A 184 3.13 1.76 -0.37
N GLY A 185 3.53 2.85 -1.01
CA GLY A 185 2.79 3.43 -2.14
C GLY A 185 1.36 3.81 -1.76
N SER A 186 0.44 3.62 -2.71
CA SER A 186 -1.00 3.79 -2.52
C SER A 186 -1.72 2.49 -2.16
N GLU A 187 -1.03 1.35 -2.23
CA GLU A 187 -1.63 0.01 -2.14
C GLU A 187 -1.58 -0.57 -0.74
N ILE A 188 -0.47 -0.39 -0.03
CA ILE A 188 -0.29 -0.94 1.32
C ILE A 188 -0.40 0.16 2.35
N ALA A 189 -1.55 0.21 3.00
CA ALA A 189 -1.83 1.20 4.04
C ALA A 189 -0.93 1.01 5.29
N PRO A 190 -0.79 2.04 6.14
CA PRO A 190 -0.06 1.94 7.40
C PRO A 190 -0.50 0.77 8.27
N ASN A 191 0.45 0.16 8.97
CA ASN A 191 0.26 -0.92 9.94
C ASN A 191 -0.44 -2.18 9.40
N THR A 192 -0.37 -2.41 8.09
CA THR A 192 -1.01 -3.57 7.46
C THR A 192 -0.21 -4.85 7.70
N THR A 193 -0.85 -5.87 8.26
CA THR A 193 -0.33 -7.25 8.31
C THR A 193 -0.47 -7.87 6.93
N LEU A 194 0.59 -8.51 6.45
CA LEU A 194 0.66 -9.08 5.11
C LEU A 194 0.76 -10.61 5.17
N ILE A 195 0.18 -11.26 4.18
CA ILE A 195 0.26 -12.70 4.00
C ILE A 195 0.93 -12.96 2.64
N PHE A 196 1.95 -13.82 2.65
CA PHE A 196 2.66 -14.21 1.43
C PHE A 196 2.74 -15.73 1.32
N GLU A 197 2.46 -16.25 0.14
CA GLU A 197 3.01 -17.55 -0.25
C GLU A 197 4.34 -17.28 -0.93
N VAL A 198 5.41 -17.96 -0.47
CA VAL A 198 6.76 -17.83 -1.00
C VAL A 198 7.29 -19.21 -1.34
N GLU A 199 7.77 -19.39 -2.56
CA GLU A 199 8.44 -20.61 -3.03
C GLU A 199 9.89 -20.29 -3.38
N LEU A 200 10.82 -20.87 -2.64
CA LEU A 200 12.27 -20.69 -2.83
C LEU A 200 12.78 -21.64 -3.91
N LEU A 201 13.12 -21.10 -5.07
CA LEU A 201 13.53 -21.90 -6.25
C LEU A 201 15.03 -22.18 -6.29
N SER A 202 15.85 -21.15 -6.08
CA SER A 202 17.31 -21.29 -6.11
C SER A 202 18.00 -20.18 -5.33
N ILE A 203 19.28 -20.44 -4.99
CA ILE A 203 20.19 -19.49 -4.35
C ILE A 203 21.25 -19.10 -5.37
N ASN A 204 21.60 -17.80 -5.41
CA ASN A 204 22.58 -17.21 -6.33
C ASN A 204 22.35 -17.64 -7.79
N PRO A 205 21.16 -17.39 -8.35
CA PRO A 205 20.86 -17.74 -9.72
C PRO A 205 21.82 -16.99 -10.66
N SER A 206 22.34 -17.73 -11.65
CA SER A 206 23.22 -17.20 -12.72
C SER A 206 22.43 -16.40 -13.76
#